data_5854babbef3187ab96a84e7fd911f699
#
_entry.id   5854babbef3187ab96a84e7fd911f699
#
_cell.length_a   1.000
_cell.length_b   1.000
_cell.length_c   1.000
_cell.angle_alpha   90.00
_cell.angle_beta   90.00
_cell.angle_gamma   90.00
#
_symmetry.space_group_name_H-M   'P 1'
#
loop_
_entity.id
_entity.type
_entity.pdbx_description
1 polymer ?
#
loop_
_entity_poly.entity_id
_entity_poly.type
_entity_poly.pdbx_seq_one_letter_code
_entity_poly.pdbx_strand_id
1 'polypeptide(L)'
;MRRLIILGLGGCLLASPLYAALKPGAQAPAFTTSATLAGKPFTFSLADALKSGPVVLYFYPAAFTKGCTVEAHDFAEATDQFKALGATVIGVSHDSIDTLNKFSVSECRNKFAVASDADKKISTAYDANLFITSYSNRTSYVIAPNGTIIYEYTALNPDKHVENTLTAVAKWQADHKQGG
;
A
#
# COMPACT_ATOMS: atom_id res chain seq x y z
N MET A 1 45.37 -26.35 43.82
CA MET A 1 44.92 -25.11 43.10
C MET A 1 44.03 -25.55 41.97
N ARG A 2 42.71 -25.47 42.20
CA ARG A 2 41.66 -25.87 41.22
C ARG A 2 41.18 -24.61 40.50
N ARG A 3 41.45 -24.48 39.19
CA ARG A 3 40.95 -23.38 38.38
C ARG A 3 39.50 -23.72 37.94
N LEU A 4 38.53 -22.95 38.41
CA LEU A 4 37.15 -22.97 37.91
C LEU A 4 37.11 -22.22 36.58
N ILE A 5 36.71 -22.90 35.52
CA ILE A 5 36.41 -22.28 34.23
C ILE A 5 34.89 -22.02 34.23
N ILE A 6 34.50 -20.74 34.26
CA ILE A 6 33.12 -20.31 34.10
C ILE A 6 32.85 -20.18 32.60
N LEU A 7 32.10 -21.13 32.02
CA LEU A 7 31.56 -20.99 30.68
C LEU A 7 30.37 -20.00 30.73
N GLY A 8 30.56 -18.80 30.22
CA GLY A 8 29.48 -17.86 30.01
C GLY A 8 28.62 -18.31 28.81
N LEU A 9 27.36 -18.73 29.09
CA LEU A 9 26.33 -18.92 28.05
C LEU A 9 25.92 -17.55 27.54
N GLY A 10 26.43 -17.15 26.39
CA GLY A 10 25.93 -16.01 25.64
C GLY A 10 24.58 -16.34 25.04
N GLY A 11 23.50 -15.90 25.69
CA GLY A 11 22.14 -15.97 25.15
C GLY A 11 21.99 -15.05 23.94
N CYS A 12 21.97 -15.60 22.73
CA CYS A 12 21.59 -14.89 21.52
C CYS A 12 20.07 -14.60 21.60
N LEU A 13 19.69 -13.38 21.99
CA LEU A 13 18.32 -12.90 21.89
C LEU A 13 18.00 -12.77 20.40
N LEU A 14 17.34 -13.79 19.84
CA LEU A 14 16.69 -13.73 18.55
C LEU A 14 15.54 -12.72 18.68
N ALA A 15 15.78 -11.46 18.32
CA ALA A 15 14.72 -10.49 18.14
C ALA A 15 13.85 -10.99 16.98
N SER A 16 12.66 -11.50 17.30
CA SER A 16 11.63 -11.80 16.30
C SER A 16 11.33 -10.51 15.55
N PRO A 17 11.31 -10.49 14.22
CA PRO A 17 10.87 -9.31 13.49
C PRO A 17 9.41 -9.04 13.87
N LEU A 18 9.16 -7.93 14.54
CA LEU A 18 7.82 -7.36 14.60
C LEU A 18 7.46 -7.02 13.16
N TYR A 19 6.44 -7.66 12.61
CA TYR A 19 5.88 -7.33 11.31
C TYR A 19 5.39 -5.87 11.35
N ALA A 20 6.22 -4.99 10.86
CA ALA A 20 5.91 -3.58 10.70
C ALA A 20 5.94 -3.27 9.20
N ALA A 21 4.98 -2.48 8.72
CA ALA A 21 4.94 -2.01 7.35
C ALA A 21 6.33 -1.62 6.82
N LEU A 22 6.59 -1.83 5.53
CA LEU A 22 7.85 -1.49 4.89
C LEU A 22 8.16 0.00 5.08
N LYS A 23 9.40 0.33 5.37
CA LYS A 23 9.78 1.71 5.71
C LYS A 23 10.21 2.51 4.49
N PRO A 24 10.06 3.86 4.53
CA PRO A 24 10.65 4.73 3.53
C PRO A 24 12.14 4.41 3.33
N GLY A 25 12.56 4.37 2.05
CA GLY A 25 13.89 3.93 1.60
C GLY A 25 13.96 2.48 1.16
N ALA A 26 13.00 1.63 1.52
CA ALA A 26 12.92 0.26 1.03
C ALA A 26 12.49 0.21 -0.46
N GLN A 27 12.88 -0.85 -1.15
CA GLN A 27 12.36 -1.16 -2.49
C GLN A 27 10.98 -1.79 -2.35
N ALA A 28 10.01 -1.27 -3.10
CA ALA A 28 8.67 -1.81 -3.18
C ALA A 28 8.70 -3.17 -3.90
N PRO A 29 8.18 -4.25 -3.29
CA PRO A 29 8.05 -5.53 -3.97
C PRO A 29 7.24 -5.41 -5.26
N ALA A 30 7.79 -5.87 -6.37
CA ALA A 30 7.08 -5.88 -7.65
C ALA A 30 5.93 -6.89 -7.62
N PHE A 31 4.80 -6.53 -8.22
CA PHE A 31 3.67 -7.43 -8.37
C PHE A 31 2.87 -7.15 -9.65
N THR A 32 2.18 -8.18 -10.09
CA THR A 32 1.19 -8.13 -11.16
C THR A 32 -0.03 -8.90 -10.68
N THR A 33 -1.22 -8.32 -10.81
CA THR A 33 -2.45 -8.93 -10.32
C THR A 33 -3.68 -8.48 -11.12
N SER A 34 -4.80 -9.17 -10.92
CA SER A 34 -6.09 -8.77 -11.46
C SER A 34 -6.61 -7.52 -10.75
N ALA A 35 -6.96 -6.51 -11.50
CA ALA A 35 -7.52 -5.25 -11.01
C ALA A 35 -8.76 -4.86 -11.80
N THR A 36 -9.48 -3.88 -11.32
CA THR A 36 -10.66 -3.35 -12.00
C THR A 36 -10.75 -1.82 -11.86
N LEU A 37 -11.18 -1.18 -12.93
CA LEU A 37 -11.52 0.25 -12.96
C LEU A 37 -12.89 0.41 -13.62
N ALA A 38 -13.80 1.09 -12.93
CA ALA A 38 -15.17 1.30 -13.42
C ALA A 38 -15.87 -0.02 -13.81
N GLY A 39 -15.65 -1.08 -13.02
CA GLY A 39 -16.22 -2.41 -13.26
C GLY A 39 -15.60 -3.19 -14.42
N LYS A 40 -14.52 -2.68 -15.03
CA LYS A 40 -13.82 -3.32 -16.16
C LYS A 40 -12.52 -3.96 -15.67
N PRO A 41 -12.43 -5.29 -15.63
CA PRO A 41 -11.24 -6.00 -15.21
C PRO A 41 -10.07 -5.79 -16.18
N PHE A 42 -8.86 -5.71 -15.64
CA PHE A 42 -7.60 -5.66 -16.38
C PHE A 42 -6.47 -6.24 -15.53
N THR A 43 -5.30 -6.43 -16.13
CA THR A 43 -4.09 -6.81 -15.39
C THR A 43 -3.33 -5.56 -15.00
N PHE A 44 -3.13 -5.32 -13.70
CA PHE A 44 -2.29 -4.25 -13.16
C PHE A 44 -0.87 -4.76 -12.92
N SER A 45 0.12 -3.99 -13.36
CA SER A 45 1.54 -4.19 -13.06
C SER A 45 2.09 -2.95 -12.36
N LEU A 46 2.64 -3.11 -11.16
CA LEU A 46 3.28 -1.99 -10.44
C LEU A 46 4.44 -1.42 -11.27
N ALA A 47 5.26 -2.29 -11.87
CA ALA A 47 6.40 -1.85 -12.68
C ALA A 47 5.99 -1.00 -13.89
N ASP A 48 4.84 -1.31 -14.52
CA ASP A 48 4.34 -0.51 -15.64
C ASP A 48 3.73 0.81 -15.16
N ALA A 49 3.01 0.81 -14.06
CA ALA A 49 2.44 2.03 -13.47
C ALA A 49 3.54 3.03 -13.07
N LEU A 50 4.64 2.55 -12.51
CA LEU A 50 5.78 3.38 -12.11
C LEU A 50 6.50 4.07 -13.29
N LYS A 51 6.37 3.56 -14.52
CA LYS A 51 6.90 4.24 -15.73
C LYS A 51 6.20 5.57 -16.02
N SER A 52 4.96 5.71 -15.56
CA SER A 52 4.15 6.91 -15.76
C SER A 52 4.27 7.95 -14.63
N GLY A 53 4.81 7.57 -13.47
CA GLY A 53 4.95 8.45 -12.32
C GLY A 53 4.86 7.71 -10.98
N PRO A 54 4.78 8.45 -9.86
CA PRO A 54 4.60 7.83 -8.54
C PRO A 54 3.31 7.02 -8.45
N VAL A 55 3.34 5.97 -7.62
CA VAL A 55 2.15 5.15 -7.32
C VAL A 55 1.79 5.29 -5.85
N VAL A 56 0.54 5.63 -5.58
CA VAL A 56 -0.08 5.54 -4.26
C VAL A 56 -0.75 4.17 -4.19
N LEU A 57 -0.14 3.28 -3.42
CA LEU A 57 -0.63 1.93 -3.16
C LEU A 57 -1.22 1.89 -1.75
N TYR A 58 -2.51 1.60 -1.62
CA TYR A 58 -3.10 1.44 -0.30
C TYR A 58 -3.75 0.07 -0.11
N PHE A 59 -3.50 -0.54 1.03
CA PHE A 59 -4.13 -1.77 1.49
C PHE A 59 -5.29 -1.42 2.41
N TYR A 60 -6.40 -2.13 2.26
CA TYR A 60 -7.59 -1.95 3.10
C TYR A 60 -8.21 -3.31 3.47
N PRO A 61 -8.86 -3.42 4.64
CA PRO A 61 -9.35 -4.70 5.16
C PRO A 61 -10.32 -5.44 4.26
N ALA A 62 -11.44 -4.81 3.86
CA ALA A 62 -12.44 -5.45 3.01
C ALA A 62 -13.36 -4.42 2.34
N ALA A 63 -13.71 -4.67 1.08
CA ALA A 63 -14.67 -3.89 0.33
C ALA A 63 -16.02 -3.80 1.06
N PHE A 64 -16.74 -2.69 0.88
CA PHE A 64 -18.07 -2.43 1.45
C PHE A 64 -18.15 -2.33 2.98
N THR A 65 -17.03 -2.41 3.72
CA THR A 65 -17.04 -2.05 5.13
C THR A 65 -17.05 -0.53 5.30
N LYS A 66 -17.65 -0.02 6.39
CA LYS A 66 -17.85 1.41 6.61
C LYS A 66 -16.56 2.23 6.44
N GLY A 67 -15.47 1.83 7.07
CA GLY A 67 -14.21 2.57 6.97
C GLY A 67 -13.56 2.49 5.58
N CYS A 68 -13.66 1.35 4.89
CA CYS A 68 -13.12 1.20 3.53
C CYS A 68 -13.94 1.95 2.48
N THR A 69 -15.28 2.05 2.67
CA THR A 69 -16.13 2.89 1.83
C THR A 69 -15.78 4.38 1.99
N VAL A 70 -15.60 4.87 3.23
CA VAL A 70 -15.16 6.25 3.48
C VAL A 70 -13.82 6.51 2.79
N GLU A 71 -12.81 5.66 2.99
CA GLU A 71 -11.49 5.80 2.37
C GLU A 71 -11.56 5.81 0.83
N ALA A 72 -12.37 4.91 0.26
CA ALA A 72 -12.56 4.86 -1.20
C ALA A 72 -13.21 6.15 -1.74
N HIS A 73 -14.19 6.72 -1.03
CA HIS A 73 -14.78 8.00 -1.38
C HIS A 73 -13.75 9.14 -1.32
N ASP A 74 -12.95 9.21 -0.26
CA ASP A 74 -11.94 10.24 -0.09
C ASP A 74 -10.85 10.15 -1.19
N PHE A 75 -10.39 8.94 -1.53
CA PHE A 75 -9.50 8.75 -2.67
C PHE A 75 -10.15 9.12 -4.01
N ALA A 76 -11.43 8.79 -4.20
CA ALA A 76 -12.16 9.15 -5.42
C ALA A 76 -12.25 10.68 -5.59
N GLU A 77 -12.53 11.42 -4.53
CA GLU A 77 -12.58 12.89 -4.53
C GLU A 77 -11.21 13.51 -4.79
N ALA A 78 -10.13 12.92 -4.27
CA ALA A 78 -8.77 13.40 -4.44
C ALA A 78 -8.10 12.93 -5.76
N THR A 79 -8.74 12.03 -6.53
CA THR A 79 -8.11 11.40 -7.70
C THR A 79 -7.60 12.41 -8.73
N ASP A 80 -8.34 13.48 -8.97
CA ASP A 80 -7.93 14.49 -9.95
C ASP A 80 -6.70 15.30 -9.47
N GLN A 81 -6.52 15.46 -8.15
CA GLN A 81 -5.32 16.06 -7.55
C GLN A 81 -4.10 15.12 -7.72
N PHE A 82 -4.26 13.81 -7.45
CA PHE A 82 -3.20 12.83 -7.70
C PHE A 82 -2.79 12.81 -9.17
N LYS A 83 -3.74 12.81 -10.10
CA LYS A 83 -3.47 12.86 -11.54
C LYS A 83 -2.72 14.13 -11.96
N ALA A 84 -3.10 15.29 -11.40
CA ALA A 84 -2.41 16.55 -11.68
C ALA A 84 -0.94 16.54 -11.21
N LEU A 85 -0.64 15.73 -10.21
CA LEU A 85 0.73 15.45 -9.72
C LEU A 85 1.39 14.27 -10.46
N GLY A 86 0.77 13.70 -11.51
CA GLY A 86 1.28 12.57 -12.27
C GLY A 86 1.26 11.24 -11.49
N ALA A 87 0.52 11.14 -10.39
CA ALA A 87 0.46 9.94 -9.58
C ALA A 87 -0.74 9.05 -9.93
N THR A 88 -0.52 7.72 -9.86
CA THR A 88 -1.55 6.70 -9.98
C THR A 88 -1.97 6.21 -8.59
N VAL A 89 -3.29 6.10 -8.34
CA VAL A 89 -3.83 5.50 -7.12
C VAL A 89 -4.31 4.09 -7.40
N ILE A 90 -3.99 3.14 -6.53
CA ILE A 90 -4.49 1.76 -6.55
C ILE A 90 -4.76 1.25 -5.14
N GLY A 91 -5.96 0.73 -4.90
CA GLY A 91 -6.30 0.03 -3.66
C GLY A 91 -6.13 -1.48 -3.81
N VAL A 92 -5.73 -2.16 -2.74
CA VAL A 92 -5.55 -3.62 -2.72
C VAL A 92 -6.23 -4.22 -1.50
N SER A 93 -7.01 -5.26 -1.71
CA SER A 93 -7.63 -6.06 -0.63
C SER A 93 -7.66 -7.54 -1.00
N HIS A 94 -8.05 -8.38 -0.04
CA HIS A 94 -8.20 -9.82 -0.26
C HIS A 94 -9.52 -10.20 -0.95
N ASP A 95 -10.35 -9.22 -1.31
CA ASP A 95 -11.63 -9.47 -1.98
C ASP A 95 -11.42 -10.05 -3.39
N SER A 96 -12.42 -10.82 -3.83
CA SER A 96 -12.45 -11.35 -5.20
C SER A 96 -12.62 -10.23 -6.22
N ILE A 97 -12.16 -10.47 -7.44
CA ILE A 97 -12.32 -9.49 -8.53
C ILE A 97 -13.80 -9.17 -8.80
N ASP A 98 -14.71 -10.13 -8.62
CA ASP A 98 -16.15 -9.91 -8.80
C ASP A 98 -16.73 -8.95 -7.75
N THR A 99 -16.26 -9.03 -6.51
CA THR A 99 -16.59 -8.07 -5.45
C THR A 99 -16.02 -6.68 -5.79
N LEU A 100 -14.77 -6.64 -6.21
CA LEU A 100 -14.09 -5.40 -6.55
C LEU A 100 -14.66 -4.72 -7.80
N ASN A 101 -15.19 -5.46 -8.77
CA ASN A 101 -15.92 -4.89 -9.92
C ASN A 101 -17.07 -4.00 -9.45
N LYS A 102 -17.84 -4.45 -8.48
CA LYS A 102 -18.95 -3.67 -7.90
C LYS A 102 -18.43 -2.48 -7.07
N PHE A 103 -17.41 -2.73 -6.23
CA PHE A 103 -16.81 -1.72 -5.37
C PHE A 103 -16.18 -0.58 -6.17
N SER A 104 -15.51 -0.88 -7.29
CA SER A 104 -14.89 0.13 -8.17
C SER A 104 -15.91 1.08 -8.80
N VAL A 105 -17.13 0.59 -9.06
CA VAL A 105 -18.22 1.42 -9.63
C VAL A 105 -18.86 2.27 -8.54
N SER A 106 -19.30 1.65 -7.44
CA SER A 106 -20.09 2.34 -6.42
C SER A 106 -19.22 3.20 -5.50
N GLU A 107 -18.20 2.62 -4.89
CA GLU A 107 -17.44 3.31 -3.83
C GLU A 107 -16.20 4.04 -4.37
N CYS A 108 -15.47 3.47 -5.33
CA CYS A 108 -14.39 4.20 -6.01
C CYS A 108 -14.92 5.17 -7.08
N ARG A 109 -16.23 5.24 -7.29
CA ARG A 109 -16.91 6.17 -8.20
C ARG A 109 -16.31 6.21 -9.61
N ASN A 110 -15.83 5.07 -10.09
CA ASN A 110 -15.14 4.92 -11.39
C ASN A 110 -13.85 5.76 -11.54
N LYS A 111 -13.27 6.29 -10.46
CA LYS A 111 -12.17 7.26 -10.50
C LYS A 111 -10.78 6.62 -10.50
N PHE A 112 -10.59 5.53 -9.77
CA PHE A 112 -9.31 4.82 -9.63
C PHE A 112 -9.51 3.30 -9.56
N ALA A 113 -8.43 2.57 -9.75
CA ALA A 113 -8.46 1.11 -9.77
C ALA A 113 -8.35 0.48 -8.38
N VAL A 114 -8.99 -0.69 -8.22
CA VAL A 114 -8.78 -1.59 -7.08
C VAL A 114 -8.37 -2.97 -7.59
N ALA A 115 -7.50 -3.66 -6.82
CA ALA A 115 -6.87 -4.91 -7.22
C ALA A 115 -7.09 -6.01 -6.18
N SER A 116 -7.20 -7.24 -6.66
CA SER A 116 -7.40 -8.43 -5.84
C SER A 116 -6.06 -9.03 -5.41
N ASP A 117 -5.91 -9.27 -4.11
CA ASP A 117 -4.83 -10.03 -3.49
C ASP A 117 -5.42 -11.25 -2.75
N ALA A 118 -6.28 -12.02 -3.45
CA ALA A 118 -7.02 -13.14 -2.84
C ALA A 118 -6.10 -14.22 -2.24
N ASP A 119 -4.88 -14.38 -2.76
CA ASP A 119 -3.86 -15.29 -2.23
C ASP A 119 -2.93 -14.65 -1.18
N LYS A 120 -3.13 -13.40 -0.83
CA LYS A 120 -2.42 -12.61 0.19
C LYS A 120 -0.91 -12.45 -0.04
N LYS A 121 -0.44 -12.67 -1.25
CA LYS A 121 1.00 -12.57 -1.55
C LYS A 121 1.49 -11.13 -1.55
N ILE A 122 0.67 -10.22 -2.08
CA ILE A 122 1.03 -8.80 -2.18
C ILE A 122 1.07 -8.19 -0.78
N SER A 123 -0.01 -8.32 -0.02
CA SER A 123 -0.09 -7.79 1.34
C SER A 123 0.98 -8.39 2.28
N THR A 124 1.33 -9.67 2.10
CA THR A 124 2.43 -10.31 2.83
C THR A 124 3.78 -9.72 2.45
N ALA A 125 4.05 -9.49 1.16
CA ALA A 125 5.30 -8.90 0.71
C ALA A 125 5.49 -7.44 1.18
N TYR A 126 4.39 -6.74 1.44
CA TYR A 126 4.39 -5.36 1.93
C TYR A 126 4.23 -5.24 3.45
N ASP A 127 4.22 -6.35 4.19
CA ASP A 127 3.94 -6.39 5.64
C ASP A 127 2.63 -5.66 6.01
N ALA A 128 1.63 -5.74 5.12
CA ALA A 128 0.35 -5.04 5.22
C ALA A 128 -0.80 -5.97 5.68
N ASN A 129 -0.51 -7.00 6.45
CA ASN A 129 -1.50 -7.91 7.01
C ASN A 129 -1.79 -7.60 8.48
N LEU A 130 -3.05 -7.78 8.89
CA LEU A 130 -3.40 -7.81 10.31
C LEU A 130 -2.97 -9.15 10.91
N PHE A 131 -2.27 -9.10 12.04
CA PHE A 131 -1.61 -10.25 12.66
C PHE A 131 -2.56 -11.39 13.08
N ILE A 132 -3.82 -11.07 13.39
CA ILE A 132 -4.77 -12.04 14.01
C ILE A 132 -5.93 -12.37 13.07
N THR A 133 -6.04 -11.72 11.90
CA THR A 133 -7.19 -11.86 11.00
C THR A 133 -6.77 -12.22 9.58
N SER A 134 -7.77 -12.61 8.78
CA SER A 134 -7.56 -12.83 7.34
C SER A 134 -7.57 -11.55 6.49
N TYR A 135 -7.55 -10.38 7.12
CA TYR A 135 -7.67 -9.09 6.45
C TYR A 135 -6.33 -8.39 6.29
N SER A 136 -6.24 -7.55 5.27
CA SER A 136 -5.15 -6.58 5.19
C SER A 136 -5.27 -5.57 6.34
N ASN A 137 -4.12 -5.05 6.77
CA ASN A 137 -4.10 -3.82 7.57
C ASN A 137 -4.50 -2.62 6.69
N ARG A 138 -4.79 -1.48 7.28
CA ARG A 138 -4.94 -0.24 6.53
C ARG A 138 -3.58 0.45 6.50
N THR A 139 -2.90 0.33 5.35
CA THR A 139 -1.55 0.86 5.14
C THR A 139 -1.46 1.49 3.76
N SER A 140 -0.98 2.72 3.69
CA SER A 140 -0.76 3.44 2.42
C SER A 140 0.70 3.70 2.20
N TYR A 141 1.16 3.45 0.99
CA TYR A 141 2.51 3.72 0.51
C TYR A 141 2.49 4.74 -0.63
N VAL A 142 3.51 5.57 -0.69
CA VAL A 142 3.86 6.31 -1.92
C VAL A 142 5.16 5.74 -2.44
N ILE A 143 5.14 5.28 -3.69
CA ILE A 143 6.26 4.62 -4.36
C ILE A 143 6.73 5.51 -5.49
N ALA A 144 8.00 5.92 -5.48
CA ALA A 144 8.61 6.72 -6.54
C ALA A 144 8.84 5.88 -7.81
N PRO A 145 9.02 6.49 -9.00
CA PRO A 145 9.22 5.78 -10.28
C PRO A 145 10.40 4.79 -10.28
N ASN A 146 11.41 4.99 -9.45
CA ASN A 146 12.54 4.08 -9.28
C ASN A 146 12.23 2.86 -8.36
N GLY A 147 10.98 2.72 -7.92
CA GLY A 147 10.53 1.64 -7.04
C GLY A 147 10.80 1.88 -5.55
N THR A 148 11.39 3.00 -5.16
CA THR A 148 11.63 3.29 -3.74
C THR A 148 10.35 3.75 -3.04
N ILE A 149 10.03 3.16 -1.90
CA ILE A 149 8.98 3.66 -1.00
C ILE A 149 9.48 4.98 -0.40
N ILE A 150 8.77 6.08 -0.68
CA ILE A 150 9.12 7.42 -0.17
C ILE A 150 8.26 7.85 1.00
N TYR A 151 7.13 7.19 1.21
CA TYR A 151 6.22 7.43 2.32
C TYR A 151 5.47 6.17 2.71
N GLU A 152 5.19 6.02 4.00
CA GLU A 152 4.35 4.95 4.57
C GLU A 152 3.47 5.55 5.68
N TYR A 153 2.21 5.11 5.72
CA TYR A 153 1.28 5.44 6.80
C TYR A 153 0.37 4.26 7.11
N THR A 154 0.36 3.84 8.36
CA THR A 154 -0.48 2.74 8.86
C THR A 154 -1.37 3.23 9.98
N ALA A 155 -2.68 3.18 9.78
CA ALA A 155 -3.70 3.45 10.80
C ALA A 155 -5.03 2.82 10.39
N LEU A 156 -5.77 2.21 11.32
CA LEU A 156 -7.08 1.64 11.01
C LEU A 156 -8.15 2.70 10.71
N ASN A 157 -7.98 3.92 11.26
CA ASN A 157 -8.83 5.06 10.91
C ASN A 157 -8.49 5.58 9.50
N PRO A 158 -9.46 5.70 8.57
CA PRO A 158 -9.22 6.12 7.19
C PRO A 158 -8.84 7.60 7.01
N ASP A 159 -9.18 8.49 7.95
CA ASP A 159 -9.27 9.95 7.78
C ASP A 159 -7.98 10.62 7.26
N LYS A 160 -6.79 10.05 7.47
CA LYS A 160 -5.52 10.70 7.13
C LYS A 160 -4.77 10.05 5.97
N HIS A 161 -5.26 8.94 5.42
CA HIS A 161 -4.57 8.21 4.35
C HIS A 161 -4.44 9.04 3.07
N VAL A 162 -5.52 9.70 2.66
CA VAL A 162 -5.55 10.53 1.44
C VAL A 162 -4.70 11.79 1.61
N GLU A 163 -4.94 12.57 2.67
CA GLU A 163 -4.21 13.81 2.95
C GLU A 163 -2.70 13.57 3.03
N ASN A 164 -2.29 12.55 3.77
CA ASN A 164 -0.88 12.24 3.98
C ASN A 164 -0.19 11.79 2.68
N THR A 165 -0.83 10.90 1.90
CA THR A 165 -0.26 10.43 0.64
C THR A 165 -0.23 11.52 -0.42
N LEU A 166 -1.25 12.38 -0.49
CA LEU A 166 -1.27 13.53 -1.40
C LEU A 166 -0.13 14.51 -1.08
N THR A 167 0.07 14.81 0.21
CA THR A 167 1.18 15.65 0.69
C THR A 167 2.54 15.04 0.32
N ALA A 168 2.71 13.73 0.49
CA ALA A 168 3.96 13.05 0.14
C ALA A 168 4.24 13.07 -1.37
N VAL A 169 3.22 12.86 -2.21
CA VAL A 169 3.34 12.98 -3.68
C VAL A 169 3.69 14.40 -4.09
N ALA A 170 2.99 15.41 -3.53
CA ALA A 170 3.24 16.81 -3.85
C ALA A 170 4.67 17.23 -3.48
N LYS A 171 5.14 16.82 -2.30
CA LYS A 171 6.53 17.06 -1.89
C LYS A 171 7.52 16.41 -2.85
N TRP A 172 7.33 15.14 -3.19
CA TRP A 172 8.19 14.44 -4.14
C TRP A 172 8.26 15.16 -5.50
N GLN A 173 7.11 15.60 -6.02
CA GLN A 173 7.04 16.35 -7.28
C GLN A 173 7.77 17.69 -7.20
N ALA A 174 7.65 18.42 -6.09
CA ALA A 174 8.35 19.68 -5.89
C ALA A 174 9.87 19.49 -5.91
N ASP A 175 10.35 18.45 -5.20
CA ASP A 175 11.78 18.13 -5.10
C ASP A 175 12.38 17.71 -6.46
N HIS A 176 11.57 17.10 -7.38
CA HIS A 176 12.04 16.58 -8.68
C HIS A 176 11.79 17.54 -9.86
N LYS A 177 10.90 18.54 -9.73
CA LYS A 177 10.72 19.59 -10.75
C LYS A 177 11.83 20.64 -10.76
N GLN A 178 12.61 20.74 -9.69
CA GLN A 178 13.73 21.73 -9.58
C GLN A 178 15.03 21.24 -10.19
N GLY A 179 15.09 20.02 -10.70
CA GLY A 179 16.30 19.39 -11.25
C GLY A 179 16.26 19.14 -12.78
N GLY A 180 15.29 19.73 -13.51
CA GLY A 180 15.13 19.57 -14.95
C GLY A 180 15.30 20.86 -15.73
#